data_bd904dbbd26d204027a6a686464643db
#
_entry.id   bd904dbbd26d204027a6a686464643db
#
_cell.length_a   1.000
_cell.length_b   1.000
_cell.length_c   1.000
_cell.angle_alpha   90.00
_cell.angle_beta   90.00
_cell.angle_gamma   90.00
#
_symmetry.space_group_name_H-M   'P 1'
#
loop_
_entity.id
_entity.type
_entity.pdbx_description
1 polymer ?
#
loop_
_entity_poly.entity_id
_entity_poly.type
_entity_poly.pdbx_seq_one_letter_code
_entity_poly.pdbx_strand_id
1 'polypeptide(L)'
;NELKFEDGSLVRDDWNRIMTTVFNGASNIVQMGGLAALEGRGLEEMKEMIDYYMENAKIINTGLEEIGIKTYWNGNSPYIWAEFPGKDSWDVFNDILEKCHVVTTPGAGFGPAGQGFIRFSSFGHREEVEEAIKRLKEKL
;
A
#
# COMPACT_ATOMS: atom_id res chain seq x y z
N ASN A 1 -29.90 12.42 -12.40
CA ASN A 1 -29.86 13.81 -11.92
C ASN A 1 -28.52 14.39 -12.34
N GLU A 2 -28.52 15.50 -13.04
CA GLU A 2 -27.32 16.23 -13.46
C GLU A 2 -26.89 17.17 -12.32
N LEU A 3 -25.58 17.16 -11.98
CA LEU A 3 -25.00 18.10 -11.02
C LEU A 3 -24.93 19.50 -11.66
N LYS A 4 -25.36 20.50 -10.88
CA LYS A 4 -25.35 21.91 -11.28
C LYS A 4 -24.66 22.75 -10.21
N PHE A 5 -24.00 23.82 -10.65
CA PHE A 5 -23.55 24.89 -9.79
C PHE A 5 -24.72 25.74 -9.30
N GLU A 6 -24.50 26.66 -8.36
CA GLU A 6 -25.53 27.57 -7.83
C GLU A 6 -26.15 28.49 -8.91
N ASP A 7 -25.40 28.84 -9.93
CA ASP A 7 -25.84 29.63 -11.09
C ASP A 7 -26.64 28.83 -12.13
N GLY A 8 -26.82 27.50 -11.89
CA GLY A 8 -27.57 26.60 -12.76
C GLY A 8 -26.76 26.00 -13.90
N SER A 9 -25.48 26.38 -14.08
CA SER A 9 -24.59 25.76 -15.08
C SER A 9 -24.26 24.29 -14.72
N LEU A 10 -23.97 23.50 -15.77
CA LEU A 10 -23.67 22.06 -15.58
C LEU A 10 -22.23 21.86 -15.19
N VAL A 11 -21.99 21.19 -14.04
CA VAL A 11 -20.66 20.76 -13.60
C VAL A 11 -19.96 19.91 -14.68
N ARG A 12 -20.72 19.09 -15.41
CA ARG A 12 -20.21 18.25 -16.50
C ARG A 12 -19.51 19.06 -17.59
N ASP A 13 -20.00 20.23 -17.93
CA ASP A 13 -19.48 21.05 -19.03
C ASP A 13 -18.12 21.64 -18.66
N ASP A 14 -17.94 22.11 -17.43
CA ASP A 14 -16.66 22.59 -16.93
C ASP A 14 -15.67 21.44 -16.74
N TRP A 15 -16.13 20.30 -16.21
CA TRP A 15 -15.33 19.11 -16.11
C TRP A 15 -14.81 18.64 -17.48
N ASN A 16 -15.69 18.57 -18.47
CA ASN A 16 -15.32 18.19 -19.84
C ASN A 16 -14.30 19.16 -20.43
N ARG A 17 -14.48 20.48 -20.21
CA ARG A 17 -13.53 21.50 -20.65
C ARG A 17 -12.14 21.32 -20.01
N ILE A 18 -12.07 21.05 -18.70
CA ILE A 18 -10.81 20.79 -18.00
C ILE A 18 -10.15 19.53 -18.57
N MET A 19 -10.90 18.43 -18.66
CA MET A 19 -10.38 17.16 -19.16
C MET A 19 -9.84 17.26 -20.59
N THR A 20 -10.54 17.98 -21.48
CA THR A 20 -10.11 18.10 -22.88
C THR A 20 -9.02 19.14 -23.11
N THR A 21 -8.78 20.05 -22.17
CA THR A 21 -7.80 21.13 -22.29
C THR A 21 -6.50 20.82 -21.56
N VAL A 22 -6.59 20.27 -20.34
CA VAL A 22 -5.44 20.07 -19.43
C VAL A 22 -4.95 18.62 -19.45
N PHE A 23 -5.83 17.67 -19.72
CA PHE A 23 -5.54 16.25 -19.70
C PHE A 23 -5.79 15.60 -21.06
N ASN A 24 -4.73 15.31 -21.81
CA ASN A 24 -4.83 14.71 -23.15
C ASN A 24 -5.16 13.21 -23.16
N GLY A 25 -5.48 12.64 -21.99
CA GLY A 25 -5.71 11.21 -21.83
C GLY A 25 -4.42 10.39 -21.69
N ALA A 26 -4.58 9.12 -21.41
CA ALA A 26 -3.47 8.18 -21.34
C ALA A 26 -2.88 7.91 -22.74
N SER A 27 -1.58 7.68 -22.82
CA SER A 27 -0.95 7.30 -24.09
C SER A 27 -1.52 5.99 -24.65
N ASN A 28 -1.49 5.82 -25.97
CA ASN A 28 -2.02 4.62 -26.60
C ASN A 28 -1.34 3.32 -26.09
N ILE A 29 -0.04 3.36 -25.82
CA ILE A 29 0.71 2.23 -25.25
C ILE A 29 0.12 1.80 -23.91
N VAL A 30 -0.15 2.78 -23.02
CA VAL A 30 -0.73 2.51 -21.70
C VAL A 30 -2.16 2.00 -21.81
N GLN A 31 -2.95 2.53 -22.74
CA GLN A 31 -4.31 2.03 -22.99
C GLN A 31 -4.31 0.59 -23.48
N MET A 32 -3.42 0.23 -24.41
CA MET A 32 -3.26 -1.15 -24.89
C MET A 32 -2.77 -2.09 -23.79
N GLY A 33 -1.84 -1.62 -22.94
CA GLY A 33 -1.41 -2.37 -21.75
C GLY A 33 -2.56 -2.61 -20.76
N GLY A 34 -3.37 -1.59 -20.51
CA GLY A 34 -4.56 -1.71 -19.66
C GLY A 34 -5.58 -2.69 -20.22
N LEU A 35 -5.82 -2.66 -21.55
CA LEU A 35 -6.70 -3.62 -22.20
C LEU A 35 -6.19 -5.06 -22.07
N ALA A 36 -4.90 -5.29 -22.34
CA ALA A 36 -4.27 -6.58 -22.19
C ALA A 36 -4.32 -7.12 -20.76
N ALA A 37 -4.21 -6.25 -19.75
CA ALA A 37 -4.31 -6.61 -18.34
C ALA A 37 -5.75 -7.00 -17.93
N LEU A 38 -6.78 -6.46 -18.61
CA LEU A 38 -8.19 -6.71 -18.27
C LEU A 38 -8.82 -7.83 -19.07
N GLU A 39 -8.14 -8.36 -20.08
CA GLU A 39 -8.68 -9.40 -20.97
C GLU A 39 -7.87 -10.70 -20.90
N GLY A 40 -8.55 -11.84 -21.08
CA GLY A 40 -7.95 -13.16 -21.20
C GLY A 40 -6.97 -13.50 -20.07
N ARG A 41 -5.76 -13.90 -20.43
CA ARG A 41 -4.71 -14.28 -19.48
C ARG A 41 -4.24 -13.15 -18.58
N GLY A 42 -4.34 -11.89 -19.01
CA GLY A 42 -3.88 -10.74 -18.21
C GLY A 42 -4.58 -10.65 -16.86
N LEU A 43 -5.88 -10.91 -16.81
CA LEU A 43 -6.64 -10.91 -15.57
C LEU A 43 -6.24 -12.07 -14.63
N GLU A 44 -5.93 -13.25 -15.19
CA GLU A 44 -5.46 -14.40 -14.44
C GLU A 44 -4.07 -14.15 -13.86
N GLU A 45 -3.14 -13.66 -14.67
CA GLU A 45 -1.78 -13.30 -14.25
C GLU A 45 -1.76 -12.21 -13.16
N MET A 46 -2.66 -11.20 -13.26
CA MET A 46 -2.82 -10.21 -12.20
C MET A 46 -3.32 -10.81 -10.89
N LYS A 47 -4.28 -11.74 -10.95
CA LYS A 47 -4.77 -12.43 -9.74
C LYS A 47 -3.68 -13.26 -9.08
N GLU A 48 -2.90 -14.03 -9.84
CA GLU A 48 -1.77 -14.80 -9.32
C GLU A 48 -0.74 -13.90 -8.61
N MET A 49 -0.44 -12.75 -9.19
CA MET A 49 0.47 -11.77 -8.59
C MET A 49 -0.11 -11.15 -7.32
N ILE A 50 -1.41 -10.83 -7.31
CA ILE A 50 -2.10 -10.32 -6.12
C ILE A 50 -2.07 -11.39 -5.02
N ASP A 51 -2.40 -12.63 -5.32
CA ASP A 51 -2.40 -13.74 -4.36
C ASP A 51 -1.00 -13.93 -3.75
N TYR A 52 0.05 -13.85 -4.56
CA TYR A 52 1.43 -13.91 -4.09
C TYR A 52 1.75 -12.81 -3.05
N TYR A 53 1.37 -11.56 -3.34
CA TYR A 53 1.57 -10.45 -2.39
C TYR A 53 0.68 -10.55 -1.15
N MET A 54 -0.53 -11.08 -1.30
CA MET A 54 -1.42 -11.28 -0.15
C MET A 54 -0.93 -12.38 0.80
N GLU A 55 -0.29 -13.43 0.26
CA GLU A 55 0.40 -14.43 1.07
C GLU A 55 1.60 -13.82 1.81
N ASN A 56 2.41 -12.98 1.16
CA ASN A 56 3.47 -12.22 1.82
C ASN A 56 2.93 -11.34 2.95
N ALA A 57 1.81 -10.65 2.71
CA ALA A 57 1.15 -9.83 3.73
C ALA A 57 0.73 -10.66 4.94
N LYS A 58 0.23 -11.87 4.73
CA LYS A 58 -0.13 -12.81 5.79
C LYS A 58 1.10 -13.24 6.59
N ILE A 59 2.23 -13.54 5.94
CA ILE A 59 3.49 -13.88 6.61
C ILE A 59 3.96 -12.74 7.50
N ILE A 60 3.93 -11.50 6.98
CA ILE A 60 4.31 -10.31 7.74
C ILE A 60 3.38 -10.13 8.94
N ASN A 61 2.07 -10.16 8.73
CA ASN A 61 1.08 -9.98 9.79
C ASN A 61 1.26 -11.00 10.91
N THR A 62 1.28 -12.29 10.56
CA THR A 62 1.46 -13.38 11.52
C THR A 62 2.78 -13.27 12.26
N GLY A 63 3.86 -12.96 11.54
CA GLY A 63 5.18 -12.84 12.14
C GLY A 63 5.32 -11.69 13.15
N LEU A 64 4.65 -10.58 12.91
CA LEU A 64 4.59 -9.45 13.85
C LEU A 64 3.72 -9.78 15.08
N GLU A 65 2.57 -10.43 14.88
CA GLU A 65 1.70 -10.86 15.98
C GLU A 65 2.38 -11.88 16.92
N GLU A 66 3.17 -12.81 16.36
CA GLU A 66 3.92 -13.82 17.13
C GLU A 66 4.96 -13.20 18.10
N ILE A 67 5.46 -12.00 17.81
CA ILE A 67 6.34 -11.24 18.72
C ILE A 67 5.60 -10.20 19.54
N GLY A 68 4.27 -10.27 19.58
CA GLY A 68 3.42 -9.43 20.43
C GLY A 68 3.16 -8.03 19.88
N ILE A 69 3.51 -7.75 18.63
CA ILE A 69 3.21 -6.47 17.98
C ILE A 69 1.77 -6.52 17.47
N LYS A 70 0.95 -5.58 17.92
CA LYS A 70 -0.43 -5.46 17.45
C LYS A 70 -0.45 -4.91 16.03
N THR A 71 -1.18 -5.58 15.15
CA THR A 71 -1.31 -5.21 13.76
C THR A 71 -2.73 -4.82 13.39
N TYR A 72 -2.86 -4.02 12.34
CA TYR A 72 -4.13 -3.66 11.71
C TYR A 72 -4.05 -4.06 10.24
N TRP A 73 -4.62 -5.22 9.95
CA TRP A 73 -4.69 -5.79 8.62
C TRP A 73 -5.98 -6.62 8.49
N ASN A 74 -6.74 -6.38 7.43
CA ASN A 74 -8.04 -7.01 7.21
C ASN A 74 -8.04 -8.12 6.14
N GLY A 75 -6.85 -8.54 5.69
CA GLY A 75 -6.72 -9.58 4.67
C GLY A 75 -6.88 -9.11 3.22
N ASN A 76 -7.12 -7.81 2.97
CA ASN A 76 -7.39 -7.27 1.63
C ASN A 76 -6.45 -6.14 1.20
N SER A 77 -5.34 -5.96 1.91
CA SER A 77 -4.36 -4.92 1.62
C SER A 77 -2.94 -5.49 1.60
N PRO A 78 -2.07 -5.04 0.68
CA PRO A 78 -0.66 -5.38 0.71
C PRO A 78 0.11 -4.61 1.77
N TYR A 79 -0.56 -3.79 2.57
CA TYR A 79 0.03 -2.99 3.64
C TYR A 79 -0.49 -3.43 5.00
N ILE A 80 0.43 -3.60 5.95
CA ILE A 80 0.17 -3.94 7.33
C ILE A 80 0.61 -2.76 8.20
N TRP A 81 -0.28 -2.28 9.07
CA TRP A 81 0.05 -1.29 10.09
C TRP A 81 0.37 -1.99 11.39
N ALA A 82 1.56 -1.72 11.94
CA ALA A 82 2.03 -2.25 13.22
C ALA A 82 2.06 -1.13 14.26
N GLU A 83 1.47 -1.35 15.43
CA GLU A 83 1.38 -0.38 16.51
C GLU A 83 2.53 -0.54 17.50
N PHE A 84 3.20 0.57 17.83
CA PHE A 84 4.25 0.68 18.84
C PHE A 84 3.85 1.72 19.89
N PRO A 85 3.04 1.36 20.89
CA PRO A 85 2.45 2.31 21.82
C PRO A 85 3.49 3.13 22.55
N GLY A 86 3.31 4.46 22.58
CA GLY A 86 4.19 5.40 23.31
C GLY A 86 5.56 5.62 22.69
N LYS A 87 5.83 5.06 21.48
CA LYS A 87 7.08 5.29 20.76
C LYS A 87 6.89 6.29 19.63
N ASP A 88 7.95 7.02 19.30
CA ASP A 88 8.00 7.82 18.08
C ASP A 88 8.19 6.94 16.86
N SER A 89 7.45 7.22 15.77
CA SER A 89 7.50 6.40 14.55
C SER A 89 8.88 6.41 13.87
N TRP A 90 9.60 7.54 13.94
CA TRP A 90 10.94 7.64 13.37
C TRP A 90 11.98 6.89 14.20
N ASP A 91 11.85 6.92 15.52
CA ASP A 91 12.73 6.14 16.41
C ASP A 91 12.55 4.65 16.17
N VAL A 92 11.31 4.18 16.04
CA VAL A 92 11.02 2.76 15.71
C VAL A 92 11.54 2.40 14.32
N PHE A 93 11.36 3.28 13.33
CA PHE A 93 11.90 3.08 11.99
C PHE A 93 13.42 2.91 12.01
N ASN A 94 14.14 3.78 12.73
CA ASN A 94 15.60 3.71 12.86
C ASN A 94 16.04 2.43 13.59
N ASP A 95 15.35 2.05 14.66
CA ASP A 95 15.61 0.79 15.39
C ASP A 95 15.46 -0.42 14.46
N ILE A 96 14.40 -0.50 13.68
CA ILE A 96 14.18 -1.60 12.73
C ILE A 96 15.25 -1.61 11.65
N LEU A 97 15.58 -0.44 11.10
CA LEU A 97 16.60 -0.31 10.06
C LEU A 97 17.98 -0.75 10.57
N GLU A 98 18.41 -0.24 11.72
CA GLU A 98 19.75 -0.47 12.24
C GLU A 98 19.93 -1.91 12.79
N LYS A 99 18.93 -2.41 13.51
CA LYS A 99 19.03 -3.73 14.16
C LYS A 99 18.66 -4.88 13.22
N CYS A 100 17.58 -4.71 12.43
CA CYS A 100 17.03 -5.79 11.61
C CYS A 100 17.43 -5.67 10.14
N HIS A 101 17.95 -4.52 9.69
CA HIS A 101 18.24 -4.22 8.30
C HIS A 101 16.99 -4.35 7.39
N VAL A 102 15.85 -3.91 7.92
CA VAL A 102 14.55 -3.90 7.22
C VAL A 102 14.10 -2.45 7.03
N VAL A 103 13.82 -2.08 5.80
CA VAL A 103 13.27 -0.76 5.47
C VAL A 103 11.75 -0.81 5.58
N THR A 104 11.20 0.10 6.36
CA THR A 104 9.75 0.24 6.59
C THR A 104 9.30 1.66 6.28
N THR A 105 8.07 2.02 6.61
CA THR A 105 7.60 3.40 6.50
C THR A 105 7.07 3.88 7.84
N PRO A 106 7.66 4.95 8.42
CA PRO A 106 7.15 5.52 9.67
C PRO A 106 5.76 6.11 9.46
N GLY A 107 4.83 5.77 10.35
CA GLY A 107 3.43 6.19 10.25
C GLY A 107 3.24 7.69 10.33
N ALA A 108 4.10 8.41 11.07
CA ALA A 108 4.10 9.86 11.13
C ALA A 108 4.20 10.54 9.74
N GLY A 109 4.78 9.86 8.74
CA GLY A 109 4.83 10.33 7.35
C GLY A 109 3.45 10.43 6.68
N PHE A 110 2.41 9.83 7.27
CA PHE A 110 1.03 9.88 6.80
C PHE A 110 0.15 10.87 7.60
N GLY A 111 0.76 11.62 8.50
CA GLY A 111 0.10 12.62 9.33
C GLY A 111 0.13 12.27 10.83
N PRO A 112 -0.39 13.18 11.68
CA PRO A 112 -0.30 13.03 13.14
C PRO A 112 -0.92 11.76 13.70
N ALA A 113 -1.99 11.26 13.09
CA ALA A 113 -2.65 10.03 13.51
C ALA A 113 -1.81 8.77 13.27
N GLY A 114 -0.77 8.86 12.44
CA GLY A 114 0.16 7.76 12.18
C GLY A 114 1.30 7.65 13.20
N GLN A 115 1.38 8.56 14.17
CA GLN A 115 2.40 8.52 15.21
C GLN A 115 2.27 7.25 16.06
N GLY A 116 3.40 6.59 16.33
CA GLY A 116 3.43 5.30 17.03
C GLY A 116 3.10 4.10 16.14
N PHE A 117 3.01 4.30 14.82
CA PHE A 117 2.80 3.22 13.86
C PHE A 117 3.95 3.09 12.88
N ILE A 118 4.13 1.87 12.38
CA ILE A 118 4.99 1.53 11.24
C ILE A 118 4.15 0.82 10.19
N ARG A 119 4.28 1.23 8.93
CA ARG A 119 3.66 0.52 7.81
C ARG A 119 4.65 -0.43 7.14
N PHE A 120 4.31 -1.70 7.11
CA PHE A 120 4.99 -2.72 6.33
C PHE A 120 4.32 -2.90 4.97
N SER A 121 5.11 -3.32 3.97
CA SER A 121 4.67 -3.57 2.60
C SER A 121 5.03 -5.01 2.18
N SER A 122 4.12 -5.67 1.48
CA SER A 122 4.28 -7.06 1.03
C SER A 122 4.84 -7.22 -0.38
N PHE A 123 5.25 -6.14 -1.04
CA PHE A 123 5.72 -6.13 -2.44
C PHE A 123 7.18 -6.62 -2.62
N GLY A 124 7.68 -7.49 -1.77
CA GLY A 124 9.00 -8.09 -1.89
C GLY A 124 8.97 -9.52 -2.45
N HIS A 125 10.13 -10.09 -2.71
CA HIS A 125 10.26 -11.52 -2.93
C HIS A 125 9.98 -12.28 -1.63
N ARG A 126 9.40 -13.47 -1.73
CA ARG A 126 8.97 -14.28 -0.59
C ARG A 126 10.11 -14.54 0.39
N GLU A 127 11.27 -14.92 -0.13
CA GLU A 127 12.46 -15.24 0.64
C GLU A 127 12.96 -14.03 1.44
N GLU A 128 12.86 -12.82 0.87
CA GLU A 128 13.25 -11.58 1.55
C GLU A 128 12.25 -11.21 2.64
N VAL A 129 10.95 -11.44 2.41
CA VAL A 129 9.90 -11.23 3.41
C VAL A 129 10.08 -12.18 4.60
N GLU A 130 10.32 -13.46 4.35
CA GLU A 130 10.58 -14.47 5.38
C GLU A 130 11.84 -14.15 6.19
N GLU A 131 12.92 -13.76 5.51
CA GLU A 131 14.17 -13.35 6.18
C GLU A 131 13.98 -12.08 7.01
N ALA A 132 13.21 -11.09 6.49
CA ALA A 132 12.89 -9.87 7.24
C ALA A 132 12.13 -10.20 8.54
N ILE A 133 11.12 -11.04 8.45
CA ILE A 133 10.34 -11.48 9.63
C ILE A 133 11.21 -12.25 10.62
N LYS A 134 12.08 -13.13 10.16
CA LYS A 134 13.05 -13.82 11.01
C LYS A 134 13.92 -12.84 11.79
N ARG A 135 14.50 -11.84 11.11
CA ARG A 135 15.33 -10.81 11.76
C ARG A 135 14.56 -9.99 12.78
N LEU A 136 13.30 -9.63 12.45
CA LEU A 136 12.44 -8.92 13.39
C LEU A 136 12.19 -9.74 14.66
N LYS A 137 11.91 -11.04 14.54
CA LYS A 137 11.71 -11.95 15.68
C LYS A 137 12.96 -12.12 16.54
N GLU A 138 14.14 -12.06 15.95
CA GLU A 138 15.41 -12.24 16.66
C GLU A 138 15.90 -10.98 17.38
N LYS A 139 15.48 -9.76 16.92
CA LYS A 139 16.15 -8.51 17.30
C LYS A 139 15.23 -7.42 17.86
N LEU A 140 13.91 -7.56 17.75
CA LEU A 140 12.92 -6.67 18.37
C LEU A 140 12.35 -7.26 19.65
#